data_b73d0cbfce20ae020a2069ccd52f4f9b
#
_entry.id   b73d0cbfce20ae020a2069ccd52f4f9b
#
_cell.length_a   1.000
_cell.length_b   1.000
_cell.length_c   1.000
_cell.angle_alpha   90.00
_cell.angle_beta   90.00
_cell.angle_gamma   90.00
#
_symmetry.space_group_name_H-M   'P 1'
#
loop_
_entity.id
_entity.type
_entity.pdbx_description
1 polymer ?
#
loop_
_entity_poly.entity_id
_entity_poly.type
_entity_poly.pdbx_seq_one_letter_code
_entity_poly.pdbx_strand_id
1 'polypeptide(L)'
;MKNKHILVTGGLGFIGSHFVELLHEKCTNCKITIVDSYNYSVSEKTENLLWDLYLDKKNKLEIVYKSIHEYNDVGVYDYVINFAAESHVDNSIENGDPFIQSNVVGVYNLLNQLREGQRFIQIGTDEVYGSLQLTSSPSEEGDLLKPSSVYSSTKAAADLIALSYYHTYKRDIIVTRCTNNFGPRQYPEKLIPVVVRNALADAYVPVYGKGENVRQWIYVKDHCEKIFNVLKYGTSGNIYNFAPNYGNDNHGEINNINLVQEILHILEKPESLISFVEDRKGHDLKYSLRESNYRNMMIQAGYQLDLPGTEKTFADDLRYTIMWYTKNESWWER
;
A
#
# COMPACT_ATOMS: atom_id res chain seq x y z
N MET A 1 13.04 -16.75 -3.43
CA MET A 1 12.42 -17.65 -4.46
C MET A 1 13.37 -17.84 -5.64
N LYS A 2 13.18 -18.87 -6.48
CA LYS A 2 14.10 -19.14 -7.62
C LYS A 2 13.32 -19.60 -8.85
N ASN A 3 13.76 -19.15 -10.03
CA ASN A 3 13.19 -19.57 -11.33
C ASN A 3 11.69 -19.35 -11.45
N LYS A 4 11.17 -18.19 -11.02
CA LYS A 4 9.76 -17.86 -11.06
C LYS A 4 9.47 -16.73 -12.04
N HIS A 5 8.28 -16.74 -12.63
CA HIS A 5 7.76 -15.67 -13.44
C HIS A 5 6.67 -14.96 -12.64
N ILE A 6 6.89 -13.68 -12.32
CA ILE A 6 6.08 -12.91 -11.38
C ILE A 6 5.52 -11.68 -12.09
N LEU A 7 4.20 -11.51 -12.04
CA LEU A 7 3.52 -10.30 -12.47
C LEU A 7 3.28 -9.38 -11.29
N VAL A 8 3.71 -8.13 -11.40
CA VAL A 8 3.43 -7.06 -10.45
C VAL A 8 2.67 -5.96 -11.19
N THR A 9 1.38 -5.86 -10.99
CA THR A 9 0.60 -4.77 -11.57
C THR A 9 0.68 -3.53 -10.69
N GLY A 10 0.71 -2.33 -11.27
CA GLY A 10 0.98 -1.11 -10.51
C GLY A 10 2.40 -1.05 -9.93
N GLY A 11 3.34 -1.76 -10.57
CA GLY A 11 4.72 -1.92 -10.08
C GLY A 11 5.60 -0.67 -10.20
N LEU A 12 5.17 0.36 -10.92
CA LEU A 12 5.83 1.67 -10.98
C LEU A 12 5.29 2.65 -9.93
N GLY A 13 4.17 2.31 -9.28
CA GLY A 13 3.59 3.09 -8.19
C GLY A 13 4.41 3.01 -6.90
N PHE A 14 3.98 3.76 -5.87
CA PHE A 14 4.68 3.90 -4.60
C PHE A 14 4.99 2.53 -3.94
N ILE A 15 3.98 1.74 -3.58
CA ILE A 15 4.19 0.47 -2.87
C ILE A 15 4.74 -0.58 -3.83
N GLY A 16 4.20 -0.66 -5.05
CA GLY A 16 4.61 -1.65 -6.06
C GLY A 16 6.09 -1.58 -6.40
N SER A 17 6.66 -0.38 -6.53
CA SER A 17 8.09 -0.20 -6.83
C SER A 17 9.02 -0.70 -5.71
N HIS A 18 8.64 -0.48 -4.44
CA HIS A 18 9.39 -1.04 -3.32
C HIS A 18 9.27 -2.57 -3.26
N PHE A 19 8.12 -3.12 -3.66
CA PHE A 19 7.95 -4.57 -3.74
C PHE A 19 8.78 -5.19 -4.87
N VAL A 20 8.90 -4.51 -6.02
CA VAL A 20 9.78 -4.94 -7.14
C VAL A 20 11.25 -4.92 -6.71
N GLU A 21 11.71 -3.90 -5.95
CA GLU A 21 13.05 -3.90 -5.34
C GLU A 21 13.23 -5.11 -4.42
N LEU A 22 12.28 -5.36 -3.52
CA LEU A 22 12.33 -6.50 -2.60
C LEU A 22 12.37 -7.84 -3.36
N LEU A 23 11.62 -7.99 -4.44
CA LEU A 23 11.69 -9.18 -5.29
C LEU A 23 13.09 -9.36 -5.89
N HIS A 24 13.75 -8.27 -6.31
CA HIS A 24 15.13 -8.36 -6.79
C HIS A 24 16.08 -8.87 -5.71
N GLU A 25 15.94 -8.42 -4.47
CA GLU A 25 16.76 -8.86 -3.34
C GLU A 25 16.49 -10.33 -2.97
N LYS A 26 15.22 -10.72 -2.84
CA LYS A 26 14.79 -12.03 -2.30
C LYS A 26 14.72 -13.15 -3.33
N CYS A 27 14.78 -12.84 -4.63
CA CYS A 27 14.62 -13.80 -5.71
C CYS A 27 15.96 -14.00 -6.47
N THR A 28 16.08 -15.13 -7.17
CA THR A 28 17.24 -15.43 -8.00
C THR A 28 16.78 -16.11 -9.30
N ASN A 29 17.26 -15.61 -10.44
CA ASN A 29 16.91 -16.11 -11.77
C ASN A 29 15.38 -16.09 -12.01
N CYS A 30 14.70 -15.08 -11.48
CA CYS A 30 13.30 -14.85 -11.72
C CYS A 30 13.10 -13.84 -12.87
N LYS A 31 11.95 -13.93 -13.55
CA LYS A 31 11.46 -12.89 -14.45
C LYS A 31 10.35 -12.12 -13.74
N ILE A 32 10.53 -10.82 -13.56
CA ILE A 32 9.55 -9.91 -13.01
C ILE A 32 9.00 -9.07 -14.16
N THR A 33 7.69 -9.14 -14.37
CA THR A 33 6.99 -8.30 -15.33
C THR A 33 6.13 -7.29 -14.57
N ILE A 34 6.36 -6.01 -14.82
CA ILE A 34 5.51 -4.93 -14.34
C ILE A 34 4.47 -4.63 -15.41
N VAL A 35 3.19 -4.53 -15.02
CA VAL A 35 2.13 -3.94 -15.85
C VAL A 35 1.63 -2.70 -15.14
N ASP A 36 1.77 -1.55 -15.78
CA ASP A 36 1.41 -0.26 -15.22
C ASP A 36 0.82 0.65 -16.30
N SER A 37 -0.22 1.41 -15.98
CA SER A 37 -0.83 2.37 -16.91
C SER A 37 -0.02 3.66 -17.07
N TYR A 38 1.03 3.83 -16.25
CA TYR A 38 1.87 5.02 -16.21
C TYR A 38 1.07 6.31 -16.02
N ASN A 39 0.22 6.31 -15.00
CA ASN A 39 -0.62 7.46 -14.71
C ASN A 39 0.16 8.62 -14.05
N TYR A 40 -0.54 9.68 -13.67
CA TYR A 40 0.04 10.91 -13.10
C TYR A 40 0.87 10.71 -11.82
N SER A 41 0.68 9.62 -11.09
CA SER A 41 1.40 9.35 -9.83
C SER A 41 2.72 8.61 -10.01
N VAL A 42 3.03 8.15 -11.22
CA VAL A 42 4.30 7.48 -11.54
C VAL A 42 5.39 8.52 -11.83
N SER A 43 6.58 8.30 -11.29
CA SER A 43 7.77 9.11 -11.55
C SER A 43 8.74 8.34 -12.46
N GLU A 44 9.24 9.00 -13.51
CA GLU A 44 10.31 8.48 -14.37
C GLU A 44 11.56 8.07 -13.54
N LYS A 45 11.83 8.81 -12.45
CA LYS A 45 12.94 8.49 -11.54
C LYS A 45 12.75 7.11 -10.85
N THR A 46 11.49 6.73 -10.58
CA THR A 46 11.19 5.37 -10.04
C THR A 46 11.48 4.31 -11.09
N GLU A 47 11.07 4.53 -12.32
CA GLU A 47 11.31 3.60 -13.42
C GLU A 47 12.80 3.42 -13.68
N ASN A 48 13.55 4.53 -13.80
CA ASN A 48 15.00 4.50 -14.01
C ASN A 48 15.73 3.76 -12.87
N LEU A 49 15.34 4.00 -11.61
CA LEU A 49 15.89 3.29 -10.46
C LEU A 49 15.67 1.78 -10.57
N LEU A 50 14.50 1.33 -11.01
CA LEU A 50 14.24 -0.09 -11.20
C LEU A 50 15.06 -0.67 -12.35
N TRP A 51 15.18 0.02 -13.49
CA TRP A 51 16.04 -0.43 -14.58
C TRP A 51 17.49 -0.56 -14.13
N ASP A 52 18.03 0.42 -13.41
CA ASP A 52 19.41 0.40 -12.91
C ASP A 52 19.65 -0.77 -11.95
N LEU A 53 18.69 -1.03 -11.06
CA LEU A 53 18.76 -2.14 -10.11
C LEU A 53 18.89 -3.50 -10.82
N TYR A 54 18.21 -3.69 -11.94
CA TYR A 54 18.20 -4.97 -12.66
C TYR A 54 19.36 -5.14 -13.68
N LEU A 55 20.28 -4.16 -13.78
CA LEU A 55 21.47 -4.26 -14.62
C LEU A 55 22.43 -5.38 -14.21
N ASP A 56 22.41 -5.81 -12.95
CA ASP A 56 23.24 -6.92 -12.44
C ASP A 56 22.85 -8.30 -13.01
N LYS A 57 21.73 -8.39 -13.73
CA LYS A 57 21.19 -9.59 -14.38
C LYS A 57 20.90 -10.77 -13.44
N LYS A 58 20.84 -10.54 -12.12
CA LYS A 58 20.42 -11.54 -11.12
C LYS A 58 19.00 -12.03 -11.40
N ASN A 59 18.14 -11.09 -11.78
CA ASN A 59 16.77 -11.31 -12.23
C ASN A 59 16.54 -10.56 -13.55
N LYS A 60 15.42 -10.84 -14.24
CA LYS A 60 15.03 -10.12 -15.46
C LYS A 60 13.84 -9.22 -15.14
N LEU A 61 13.90 -7.97 -15.58
CA LEU A 61 12.80 -7.01 -15.53
C LEU A 61 12.21 -6.80 -16.91
N GLU A 62 10.89 -6.76 -16.98
CA GLU A 62 10.13 -6.33 -18.14
C GLU A 62 9.06 -5.34 -17.69
N ILE A 63 8.86 -4.25 -18.41
CA ILE A 63 7.81 -3.26 -18.14
C ILE A 63 6.87 -3.19 -19.32
N VAL A 64 5.57 -3.31 -19.05
CA VAL A 64 4.48 -3.24 -20.02
C VAL A 64 3.57 -2.09 -19.64
N TYR A 65 3.51 -1.06 -20.45
CA TYR A 65 2.66 0.11 -20.24
C TYR A 65 1.25 -0.18 -20.74
N LYS A 66 0.41 -0.64 -19.82
CA LYS A 66 -0.96 -1.01 -20.11
C LYS A 66 -1.84 -0.98 -18.86
N SER A 67 -3.10 -0.61 -19.02
CA SER A 67 -4.10 -0.76 -17.97
C SER A 67 -4.45 -2.22 -17.73
N ILE A 68 -4.70 -2.59 -16.46
CA ILE A 68 -5.01 -3.98 -16.09
C ILE A 68 -6.34 -4.47 -16.69
N HIS A 69 -7.29 -3.58 -17.03
CA HIS A 69 -8.53 -3.97 -17.69
C HIS A 69 -8.33 -4.35 -19.17
N GLU A 70 -7.18 -4.03 -19.77
CA GLU A 70 -6.83 -4.35 -21.16
C GLU A 70 -5.72 -5.41 -21.27
N TYR A 71 -5.09 -5.80 -20.15
CA TYR A 71 -3.97 -6.74 -20.14
C TYR A 71 -4.48 -8.18 -20.25
N ASN A 72 -3.92 -8.97 -21.20
CA ASN A 72 -4.48 -10.26 -21.58
C ASN A 72 -3.52 -11.47 -21.47
N ASP A 73 -2.35 -11.31 -20.83
CA ASP A 73 -1.33 -12.36 -20.77
C ASP A 73 -1.09 -12.91 -19.34
N VAL A 74 -2.13 -12.92 -18.47
CA VAL A 74 -2.00 -13.32 -17.05
C VAL A 74 -1.67 -14.80 -16.89
N GLY A 75 -2.06 -15.63 -17.83
CA GLY A 75 -1.90 -17.10 -17.75
C GLY A 75 -0.46 -17.65 -17.82
N VAL A 76 0.56 -16.79 -17.98
CA VAL A 76 1.96 -17.21 -18.14
C VAL A 76 2.81 -17.09 -16.87
N TYR A 77 2.24 -16.50 -15.81
CA TYR A 77 2.97 -16.22 -14.57
C TYR A 77 2.74 -17.31 -13.51
N ASP A 78 3.72 -17.52 -12.62
CA ASP A 78 3.56 -18.35 -11.42
C ASP A 78 2.79 -17.59 -10.33
N TYR A 79 3.07 -16.28 -10.22
CA TYR A 79 2.53 -15.39 -9.19
C TYR A 79 2.03 -14.09 -9.82
N VAL A 80 0.90 -13.61 -9.34
CA VAL A 80 0.30 -12.32 -9.72
C VAL A 80 0.04 -11.51 -8.46
N ILE A 81 0.69 -10.37 -8.33
CA ILE A 81 0.51 -9.47 -7.20
C ILE A 81 -0.09 -8.17 -7.73
N ASN A 82 -1.34 -7.89 -7.35
CA ASN A 82 -2.11 -6.77 -7.87
C ASN A 82 -2.06 -5.56 -6.97
N PHE A 83 -1.13 -4.62 -7.27
CA PHE A 83 -1.11 -3.28 -6.66
C PHE A 83 -1.88 -2.25 -7.48
N ALA A 84 -2.14 -2.51 -8.76
CA ALA A 84 -2.81 -1.55 -9.63
C ALA A 84 -4.18 -1.16 -9.09
N ALA A 85 -4.35 0.11 -8.81
CA ALA A 85 -5.59 0.71 -8.34
C ALA A 85 -5.54 2.24 -8.48
N GLU A 86 -6.69 2.85 -8.75
CA GLU A 86 -6.89 4.26 -8.44
C GLU A 86 -7.10 4.38 -6.92
N SER A 87 -6.39 5.32 -6.27
CA SER A 87 -6.27 5.33 -4.80
C SER A 87 -6.46 6.68 -4.11
N HIS A 88 -6.72 7.76 -4.84
CA HIS A 88 -6.93 9.07 -4.24
C HIS A 88 -8.41 9.31 -3.96
N VAL A 89 -8.78 9.35 -2.67
CA VAL A 89 -10.19 9.42 -2.24
C VAL A 89 -10.89 10.66 -2.79
N ASP A 90 -10.24 11.85 -2.76
CA ASP A 90 -10.86 13.08 -3.26
C ASP A 90 -11.20 12.97 -4.76
N ASN A 91 -10.30 12.40 -5.56
CA ASN A 91 -10.58 12.13 -6.97
C ASN A 91 -11.78 11.18 -7.15
N SER A 92 -11.96 10.20 -6.23
CA SER A 92 -13.10 9.28 -6.27
C SER A 92 -14.44 9.95 -5.95
N ILE A 93 -14.42 11.04 -5.18
CA ILE A 93 -15.60 11.85 -4.87
C ILE A 93 -15.99 12.71 -6.07
N GLU A 94 -15.01 13.20 -6.82
CA GLU A 94 -15.23 14.01 -8.02
C GLU A 94 -15.66 13.17 -9.22
N ASN A 95 -14.97 12.04 -9.45
CA ASN A 95 -15.27 11.12 -10.55
C ASN A 95 -14.94 9.66 -10.16
N GLY A 96 -15.98 8.83 -10.00
CA GLY A 96 -15.84 7.42 -9.64
C GLY A 96 -15.49 6.47 -10.80
N ASP A 97 -15.67 6.88 -12.06
CA ASP A 97 -15.51 5.98 -13.22
C ASP A 97 -14.11 5.35 -13.32
N PRO A 98 -12.98 6.09 -13.18
CA PRO A 98 -11.65 5.49 -13.21
C PRO A 98 -11.45 4.43 -12.12
N PHE A 99 -12.07 4.62 -10.94
CA PHE A 99 -12.01 3.68 -9.82
C PHE A 99 -12.74 2.38 -10.11
N ILE A 100 -13.92 2.45 -10.74
CA ILE A 100 -14.66 1.26 -11.17
C ILE A 100 -13.86 0.52 -12.25
N GLN A 101 -13.34 1.22 -13.26
CA GLN A 101 -12.56 0.61 -14.34
C GLN A 101 -11.29 -0.07 -13.83
N SER A 102 -10.49 0.62 -13.01
CA SER A 102 -9.25 0.07 -12.50
C SER A 102 -9.50 -0.99 -11.41
N ASN A 103 -10.25 -0.62 -10.34
CA ASN A 103 -10.31 -1.42 -9.13
C ASN A 103 -11.30 -2.59 -9.21
N VAL A 104 -12.29 -2.54 -10.10
CA VAL A 104 -13.32 -3.59 -10.26
C VAL A 104 -13.15 -4.32 -11.57
N VAL A 105 -13.31 -3.64 -12.71
CA VAL A 105 -13.22 -4.26 -14.03
C VAL A 105 -11.83 -4.82 -14.28
N GLY A 106 -10.78 -4.07 -13.93
CA GLY A 106 -9.39 -4.50 -14.07
C GLY A 106 -9.08 -5.74 -13.24
N VAL A 107 -9.53 -5.78 -11.98
CA VAL A 107 -9.33 -6.96 -11.11
C VAL A 107 -10.08 -8.17 -11.66
N TYR A 108 -11.33 -8.00 -12.09
CA TYR A 108 -12.08 -9.07 -12.75
C TYR A 108 -11.36 -9.59 -14.00
N ASN A 109 -10.82 -8.69 -14.84
CA ASN A 109 -10.08 -9.08 -16.04
C ASN A 109 -8.84 -9.94 -15.71
N LEU A 110 -8.06 -9.55 -14.69
CA LEU A 110 -6.90 -10.35 -14.25
C LEU A 110 -7.31 -11.73 -13.74
N LEU A 111 -8.33 -11.78 -12.88
CA LEU A 111 -8.81 -13.03 -12.27
C LEU A 111 -9.38 -14.00 -13.30
N ASN A 112 -10.10 -13.50 -14.30
CA ASN A 112 -10.73 -14.32 -15.34
C ASN A 112 -9.73 -15.06 -16.23
N GLN A 113 -8.46 -14.63 -16.25
CA GLN A 113 -7.39 -15.25 -17.02
C GLN A 113 -6.52 -16.21 -16.18
N LEU A 114 -6.77 -16.32 -14.86
CA LEU A 114 -5.97 -17.19 -13.98
C LEU A 114 -6.14 -18.66 -14.37
N ARG A 115 -5.01 -19.36 -14.40
CA ARG A 115 -4.93 -20.81 -14.59
C ARG A 115 -4.70 -21.53 -13.26
N GLU A 116 -4.88 -22.82 -13.27
CA GLU A 116 -4.55 -23.67 -12.13
C GLU A 116 -3.05 -23.59 -11.80
N GLY A 117 -2.73 -23.58 -10.50
CA GLY A 117 -1.34 -23.50 -10.01
C GLY A 117 -0.76 -22.09 -9.92
N GLN A 118 -1.49 -21.06 -10.37
CA GLN A 118 -1.09 -19.66 -10.19
C GLN A 118 -1.62 -19.11 -8.87
N ARG A 119 -0.76 -18.40 -8.11
CA ARG A 119 -1.18 -17.66 -6.91
C ARG A 119 -1.43 -16.20 -7.26
N PHE A 120 -2.58 -15.70 -6.85
CA PHE A 120 -2.98 -14.29 -6.98
C PHE A 120 -3.08 -13.64 -5.60
N ILE A 121 -2.44 -12.49 -5.43
CA ILE A 121 -2.56 -11.65 -4.23
C ILE A 121 -3.22 -10.34 -4.59
N GLN A 122 -4.39 -10.08 -4.02
CA GLN A 122 -5.08 -8.79 -4.11
C GLN A 122 -4.60 -7.89 -2.98
N ILE A 123 -4.03 -6.73 -3.33
CA ILE A 123 -3.65 -5.72 -2.34
C ILE A 123 -4.85 -4.83 -2.05
N GLY A 124 -5.35 -4.90 -0.84
CA GLY A 124 -6.49 -4.15 -0.31
C GLY A 124 -6.09 -3.01 0.62
N THR A 125 -7.07 -2.49 1.36
CA THR A 125 -6.93 -1.36 2.28
C THR A 125 -7.83 -1.55 3.51
N ASP A 126 -7.47 -0.95 4.63
CA ASP A 126 -8.28 -0.89 5.86
C ASP A 126 -9.58 -0.10 5.68
N GLU A 127 -9.63 0.81 4.72
CA GLU A 127 -10.82 1.64 4.43
C GLU A 127 -12.05 0.81 4.06
N VAL A 128 -11.90 -0.46 3.69
CA VAL A 128 -13.01 -1.36 3.40
C VAL A 128 -13.86 -1.69 4.63
N TYR A 129 -13.28 -1.57 5.84
CA TYR A 129 -14.01 -1.81 7.09
C TYR A 129 -14.87 -0.62 7.51
N GLY A 130 -14.60 0.56 6.94
CA GLY A 130 -15.28 1.82 7.28
C GLY A 130 -14.76 2.48 8.55
N SER A 131 -15.44 3.54 8.96
CA SER A 131 -15.02 4.37 10.09
C SER A 131 -15.22 3.69 11.44
N LEU A 132 -14.19 3.69 12.26
CA LEU A 132 -14.25 3.30 13.66
C LEU A 132 -14.51 4.53 14.55
N GLN A 133 -15.15 4.31 15.71
CA GLN A 133 -15.15 5.30 16.79
C GLN A 133 -13.76 5.36 17.44
N LEU A 134 -13.39 6.47 18.06
CA LEU A 134 -12.07 6.65 18.69
C LEU A 134 -11.78 5.57 19.76
N THR A 135 -12.81 5.11 20.46
CA THR A 135 -12.72 4.09 21.51
C THR A 135 -12.88 2.67 21.00
N SER A 136 -13.17 2.48 19.72
CA SER A 136 -13.32 1.14 19.14
C SER A 136 -12.00 0.41 19.04
N SER A 137 -12.05 -0.91 19.24
CA SER A 137 -10.92 -1.81 18.94
C SER A 137 -10.57 -1.76 17.45
N PRO A 138 -9.31 -2.05 17.08
CA PRO A 138 -8.90 -2.23 15.69
C PRO A 138 -9.73 -3.29 14.97
N SER A 139 -9.99 -3.11 13.67
CA SER A 139 -10.69 -4.08 12.84
C SER A 139 -9.88 -5.36 12.63
N GLU A 140 -10.56 -6.50 12.63
CA GLU A 140 -10.00 -7.83 12.36
C GLU A 140 -10.44 -8.36 10.99
N GLU A 141 -9.78 -9.40 10.50
CA GLU A 141 -10.01 -9.94 9.14
C GLU A 141 -11.43 -10.47 8.92
N GLY A 142 -12.12 -10.85 9.99
CA GLY A 142 -13.50 -11.35 9.98
C GLY A 142 -14.58 -10.28 10.07
N ASP A 143 -14.22 -9.01 10.26
CA ASP A 143 -15.19 -7.95 10.43
C ASP A 143 -15.97 -7.62 9.14
N LEU A 144 -17.19 -7.11 9.33
CA LEU A 144 -18.04 -6.69 8.22
C LEU A 144 -17.45 -5.50 7.48
N LEU A 145 -17.54 -5.53 6.15
CA LEU A 145 -17.14 -4.42 5.31
C LEU A 145 -18.23 -3.33 5.31
N LYS A 146 -17.83 -2.08 5.57
CA LYS A 146 -18.71 -0.90 5.61
C LYS A 146 -18.03 0.31 4.95
N PRO A 147 -17.59 0.18 3.68
CA PRO A 147 -16.87 1.26 3.00
C PRO A 147 -17.72 2.53 2.90
N SER A 148 -17.08 3.70 3.05
CA SER A 148 -17.73 5.01 3.11
C SER A 148 -17.56 5.86 1.84
N SER A 149 -16.63 5.50 0.96
CA SER A 149 -16.31 6.22 -0.28
C SER A 149 -16.40 5.34 -1.52
N VAL A 150 -16.42 5.94 -2.72
CA VAL A 150 -16.34 5.19 -3.99
C VAL A 150 -15.03 4.39 -4.03
N TYR A 151 -13.91 4.99 -3.64
CA TYR A 151 -12.63 4.28 -3.55
C TYR A 151 -12.73 3.04 -2.66
N SER A 152 -13.11 3.19 -1.40
CA SER A 152 -13.16 2.06 -0.46
C SER A 152 -14.20 1.02 -0.88
N SER A 153 -15.32 1.42 -1.50
CA SER A 153 -16.32 0.51 -2.05
C SER A 153 -15.78 -0.30 -3.22
N THR A 154 -15.03 0.32 -4.14
CA THR A 154 -14.41 -0.41 -5.26
C THR A 154 -13.31 -1.36 -4.79
N LYS A 155 -12.57 -1.01 -3.73
CA LYS A 155 -11.58 -1.91 -3.12
C LYS A 155 -12.25 -3.08 -2.40
N ALA A 156 -13.36 -2.85 -1.69
CA ALA A 156 -14.16 -3.93 -1.09
C ALA A 156 -14.73 -4.87 -2.17
N ALA A 157 -15.22 -4.33 -3.28
CA ALA A 157 -15.67 -5.12 -4.41
C ALA A 157 -14.55 -5.98 -5.01
N ALA A 158 -13.32 -5.42 -5.17
CA ALA A 158 -12.15 -6.14 -5.63
C ALA A 158 -11.81 -7.34 -4.73
N ASP A 159 -11.81 -7.16 -3.41
CA ASP A 159 -11.58 -8.20 -2.42
C ASP A 159 -12.62 -9.33 -2.54
N LEU A 160 -13.90 -8.98 -2.62
CA LEU A 160 -15.00 -9.94 -2.72
C LEU A 160 -14.99 -10.70 -4.04
N ILE A 161 -14.70 -10.02 -5.16
CA ILE A 161 -14.53 -10.66 -6.46
C ILE A 161 -13.35 -11.64 -6.41
N ALA A 162 -12.21 -11.24 -5.87
CA ALA A 162 -11.05 -12.12 -5.75
C ALA A 162 -11.39 -13.39 -4.92
N LEU A 163 -12.00 -13.22 -3.75
CA LEU A 163 -12.41 -14.37 -2.91
C LEU A 163 -13.45 -15.27 -3.58
N SER A 164 -14.32 -14.73 -4.45
CA SER A 164 -15.28 -15.55 -5.21
C SER A 164 -14.59 -16.54 -6.15
N TYR A 165 -13.42 -16.18 -6.71
CA TYR A 165 -12.62 -17.10 -7.54
C TYR A 165 -12.02 -18.24 -6.73
N TYR A 166 -11.64 -18.02 -5.46
CA TYR A 166 -11.29 -19.11 -4.57
C TYR A 166 -12.48 -20.03 -4.28
N HIS A 167 -13.62 -19.48 -3.90
CA HIS A 167 -14.79 -20.27 -3.52
C HIS A 167 -15.37 -21.05 -4.71
N THR A 168 -15.52 -20.41 -5.87
CA THR A 168 -16.18 -20.97 -7.04
C THR A 168 -15.24 -21.83 -7.90
N TYR A 169 -14.06 -21.30 -8.22
CA TYR A 169 -13.16 -21.92 -9.20
C TYR A 169 -11.93 -22.57 -8.56
N LYS A 170 -11.83 -22.58 -7.22
CA LYS A 170 -10.70 -23.14 -6.46
C LYS A 170 -9.34 -22.58 -6.87
N ARG A 171 -9.31 -21.33 -7.29
CA ARG A 171 -8.06 -20.62 -7.58
C ARG A 171 -7.30 -20.30 -6.28
N ASP A 172 -5.98 -20.25 -6.34
CA ASP A 172 -5.14 -19.87 -5.21
C ASP A 172 -5.14 -18.35 -5.06
N ILE A 173 -6.05 -17.84 -4.25
CA ILE A 173 -6.33 -16.42 -4.03
C ILE A 173 -6.03 -16.05 -2.59
N ILE A 174 -5.33 -14.93 -2.41
CA ILE A 174 -5.12 -14.30 -1.11
C ILE A 174 -5.50 -12.83 -1.21
N VAL A 175 -6.13 -12.30 -0.18
CA VAL A 175 -6.41 -10.88 -0.02
C VAL A 175 -5.56 -10.32 1.12
N THR A 176 -4.97 -9.14 0.94
CA THR A 176 -4.31 -8.41 2.02
C THR A 176 -4.97 -7.06 2.21
N ARG A 177 -5.01 -6.54 3.42
CA ARG A 177 -5.51 -5.21 3.76
C ARG A 177 -4.51 -4.51 4.64
N CYS A 178 -4.09 -3.33 4.25
CA CYS A 178 -3.05 -2.60 4.98
C CYS A 178 -3.58 -1.28 5.53
N THR A 179 -2.94 -0.81 6.60
CA THR A 179 -3.08 0.54 7.13
C THR A 179 -2.39 1.57 6.22
N ASN A 180 -2.45 2.86 6.60
CA ASN A 180 -1.82 3.92 5.82
C ASN A 180 -0.33 3.67 5.62
N ASN A 181 0.10 3.59 4.38
CA ASN A 181 1.52 3.44 4.03
C ASN A 181 2.22 4.79 3.97
N PHE A 182 3.48 4.83 4.39
CA PHE A 182 4.37 5.98 4.22
C PHE A 182 5.80 5.54 3.91
N GLY A 183 6.58 6.44 3.34
CA GLY A 183 7.98 6.16 2.96
C GLY A 183 8.45 6.97 1.77
N PRO A 184 9.70 6.76 1.33
CA PRO A 184 10.24 7.35 0.10
C PRO A 184 9.38 7.08 -1.13
N ARG A 185 9.38 8.01 -2.09
CA ARG A 185 8.69 7.88 -3.39
C ARG A 185 7.16 7.93 -3.37
N GLN A 186 6.54 8.23 -2.22
CA GLN A 186 5.10 8.44 -2.18
C GLN A 186 4.74 9.78 -2.88
N TYR A 187 3.76 9.76 -3.76
CA TYR A 187 3.34 10.94 -4.52
C TYR A 187 2.78 12.04 -3.59
N PRO A 188 3.07 13.33 -3.85
CA PRO A 188 2.74 14.43 -2.96
C PRO A 188 1.26 14.88 -3.04
N GLU A 189 0.34 13.92 -3.04
CA GLU A 189 -1.09 14.06 -2.80
C GLU A 189 -1.50 13.48 -1.44
N LYS A 190 -0.62 12.69 -0.82
CA LYS A 190 -0.85 12.06 0.48
C LYS A 190 -0.27 12.91 1.61
N LEU A 191 -0.80 12.76 2.83
CA LEU A 191 -0.54 13.65 3.96
C LEU A 191 0.95 13.90 4.21
N ILE A 192 1.74 12.86 4.47
CA ILE A 192 3.16 13.04 4.83
C ILE A 192 3.95 13.76 3.72
N PRO A 193 3.94 13.33 2.45
CA PRO A 193 4.67 14.05 1.41
C PRO A 193 4.14 15.46 1.12
N VAL A 194 2.83 15.72 1.28
CA VAL A 194 2.27 17.08 1.18
C VAL A 194 2.84 17.99 2.26
N VAL A 195 2.83 17.53 3.52
CA VAL A 195 3.35 18.30 4.64
C VAL A 195 4.84 18.59 4.45
N VAL A 196 5.65 17.58 4.11
CA VAL A 196 7.09 17.74 3.91
C VAL A 196 7.37 18.74 2.77
N ARG A 197 6.73 18.56 1.61
CA ARG A 197 6.92 19.46 0.45
C ARG A 197 6.57 20.90 0.79
N ASN A 198 5.42 21.13 1.42
CA ASN A 198 4.96 22.47 1.74
C ASN A 198 5.85 23.11 2.82
N ALA A 199 6.23 22.35 3.84
CA ALA A 199 7.12 22.84 4.89
C ALA A 199 8.51 23.21 4.37
N LEU A 200 9.11 22.42 3.47
CA LEU A 200 10.38 22.75 2.82
C LEU A 200 10.31 24.04 1.98
N ALA A 201 9.17 24.29 1.37
CA ALA A 201 8.91 25.51 0.58
C ALA A 201 8.44 26.71 1.43
N ASP A 202 8.40 26.60 2.77
CA ASP A 202 7.81 27.60 3.67
C ASP A 202 6.35 27.98 3.30
N ALA A 203 5.63 27.04 2.69
CA ALA A 203 4.25 27.22 2.28
C ALA A 203 3.26 26.67 3.32
N TYR A 204 2.01 27.13 3.27
CA TYR A 204 0.96 26.62 4.17
C TYR A 204 0.73 25.11 4.01
N VAL A 205 0.64 24.43 5.14
CA VAL A 205 0.35 23.00 5.28
C VAL A 205 -1.15 22.83 5.53
N PRO A 206 -1.94 22.32 4.57
CA PRO A 206 -3.37 22.15 4.74
C PRO A 206 -3.68 20.99 5.68
N VAL A 207 -4.56 21.23 6.66
CA VAL A 207 -5.09 20.22 7.58
C VAL A 207 -6.61 20.24 7.48
N TYR A 208 -7.21 19.13 7.07
CA TYR A 208 -8.66 18.98 6.96
C TYR A 208 -9.33 19.05 8.34
N GLY A 209 -10.43 19.85 8.43
CA GLY A 209 -11.18 20.05 9.66
C GLY A 209 -10.28 20.52 10.81
N LYS A 210 -10.22 19.77 11.89
CA LYS A 210 -9.32 20.02 13.03
C LYS A 210 -8.12 19.07 13.08
N GLY A 211 -7.99 18.15 12.12
CA GLY A 211 -6.94 17.14 12.11
C GLY A 211 -7.10 16.02 13.16
N GLU A 212 -8.31 15.85 13.70
CA GLU A 212 -8.60 14.86 14.77
C GLU A 212 -8.75 13.44 14.26
N ASN A 213 -8.78 13.23 12.93
CA ASN A 213 -8.87 11.90 12.32
C ASN A 213 -7.65 11.07 12.67
N VAL A 214 -7.88 9.84 13.16
CA VAL A 214 -6.83 8.93 13.61
C VAL A 214 -6.50 7.92 12.51
N ARG A 215 -5.22 7.72 12.27
CA ARG A 215 -4.71 6.74 11.32
C ARG A 215 -3.61 5.90 11.97
N GLN A 216 -3.51 4.67 11.50
CA GLN A 216 -2.39 3.78 11.81
C GLN A 216 -1.43 3.77 10.61
N TRP A 217 -0.13 3.84 10.86
CA TRP A 217 0.87 4.06 9.82
C TRP A 217 1.88 2.92 9.75
N ILE A 218 2.00 2.31 8.57
CA ILE A 218 2.99 1.26 8.29
C ILE A 218 4.06 1.77 7.32
N TYR A 219 5.32 1.51 7.64
CA TYR A 219 6.41 1.83 6.72
C TYR A 219 6.36 0.94 5.48
N VAL A 220 6.54 1.53 4.31
CA VAL A 220 6.31 0.84 3.02
C VAL A 220 7.15 -0.42 2.84
N LYS A 221 8.41 -0.44 3.32
CA LYS A 221 9.26 -1.63 3.22
C LYS A 221 8.76 -2.76 4.13
N ASP A 222 8.27 -2.43 5.31
CA ASP A 222 7.70 -3.43 6.24
C ASP A 222 6.41 -4.02 5.65
N HIS A 223 5.58 -3.21 4.99
CA HIS A 223 4.43 -3.70 4.23
C HIS A 223 4.86 -4.65 3.10
N CYS A 224 5.87 -4.30 2.32
CA CYS A 224 6.40 -5.14 1.25
C CYS A 224 6.93 -6.49 1.78
N GLU A 225 7.65 -6.50 2.90
CA GLU A 225 8.11 -7.72 3.56
C GLU A 225 6.92 -8.61 4.00
N LYS A 226 5.85 -8.01 4.55
CA LYS A 226 4.64 -8.75 4.91
C LYS A 226 3.96 -9.37 3.70
N ILE A 227 3.86 -8.64 2.57
CA ILE A 227 3.34 -9.20 1.31
C ILE A 227 4.20 -10.37 0.84
N PHE A 228 5.53 -10.24 0.89
CA PHE A 228 6.44 -11.30 0.49
C PHE A 228 6.31 -12.55 1.38
N ASN A 229 6.11 -12.37 2.68
CA ASN A 229 5.86 -13.46 3.60
C ASN A 229 4.53 -14.17 3.30
N VAL A 230 3.47 -13.41 3.00
CA VAL A 230 2.17 -13.97 2.57
C VAL A 230 2.29 -14.68 1.22
N LEU A 231 3.07 -14.13 0.27
CA LEU A 231 3.35 -14.81 -1.00
C LEU A 231 3.96 -16.19 -0.78
N LYS A 232 4.81 -16.34 0.23
CA LYS A 232 5.57 -17.56 0.53
C LYS A 232 4.80 -18.53 1.43
N TYR A 233 4.12 -18.03 2.45
CA TYR A 233 3.55 -18.85 3.54
C TYR A 233 2.02 -18.74 3.64
N GLY A 234 1.40 -17.81 2.92
CA GLY A 234 -0.03 -17.55 3.02
C GLY A 234 -0.89 -18.74 2.55
N THR A 235 -2.00 -18.92 3.21
CA THR A 235 -3.01 -19.93 2.88
C THR A 235 -4.04 -19.35 1.93
N SER A 236 -4.32 -20.07 0.85
CA SER A 236 -5.34 -19.70 -0.13
C SER A 236 -6.73 -19.54 0.51
N GLY A 237 -7.46 -18.52 0.08
CA GLY A 237 -8.77 -18.15 0.59
C GLY A 237 -8.74 -17.26 1.84
N ASN A 238 -7.55 -17.01 2.41
CA ASN A 238 -7.43 -16.18 3.60
C ASN A 238 -7.29 -14.69 3.27
N ILE A 239 -7.71 -13.87 4.23
CA ILE A 239 -7.47 -12.44 4.31
C ILE A 239 -6.37 -12.22 5.35
N TYR A 240 -5.44 -11.31 5.07
CA TYR A 240 -4.38 -10.90 5.98
C TYR A 240 -4.39 -9.39 6.16
N ASN A 241 -4.71 -8.93 7.37
CA ASN A 241 -4.51 -7.53 7.74
C ASN A 241 -3.03 -7.26 8.00
N PHE A 242 -2.55 -6.08 7.65
CA PHE A 242 -1.20 -5.62 7.90
C PHE A 242 -1.22 -4.33 8.70
N ALA A 243 -0.84 -4.43 9.95
CA ALA A 243 -0.63 -3.33 10.87
C ALA A 243 0.87 -3.09 11.10
N PRO A 244 1.28 -1.91 11.57
CA PRO A 244 2.68 -1.69 11.97
C PRO A 244 3.05 -2.53 13.19
N ASN A 245 4.32 -2.83 13.35
CA ASN A 245 4.86 -3.52 14.51
C ASN A 245 5.80 -2.56 15.27
N TYR A 246 5.26 -1.50 15.83
CA TYR A 246 6.01 -0.50 16.60
C TYR A 246 5.80 -0.69 18.11
N GLY A 247 6.04 -1.77 18.68
CA GLY A 247 6.20 -2.13 20.11
C GLY A 247 5.54 -1.27 21.20
N ASN A 248 4.59 -0.40 20.89
CA ASN A 248 3.92 0.48 21.82
C ASN A 248 2.43 0.17 21.98
N ASP A 249 1.85 0.57 23.10
CA ASP A 249 0.47 0.29 23.49
C ASP A 249 -0.57 0.91 22.54
N ASN A 250 -0.20 1.90 21.71
CA ASN A 250 -1.10 2.61 20.80
C ASN A 250 -1.19 1.98 19.39
N HIS A 251 -0.62 0.81 19.18
CA HIS A 251 -0.66 0.13 17.87
C HIS A 251 -0.23 1.00 16.67
N GLY A 252 0.56 2.07 16.90
CA GLY A 252 0.96 3.03 15.86
C GLY A 252 -0.13 4.01 15.43
N GLU A 253 -1.18 4.18 16.22
CA GLU A 253 -2.25 5.15 15.97
C GLU A 253 -1.79 6.58 16.29
N ILE A 254 -2.01 7.50 15.35
CA ILE A 254 -1.74 8.93 15.55
C ILE A 254 -2.80 9.75 14.82
N ASN A 255 -3.24 10.86 15.41
CA ASN A 255 -4.12 11.79 14.70
C ASN A 255 -3.35 12.68 13.72
N ASN A 256 -4.04 13.17 12.72
CA ASN A 256 -3.40 13.91 11.63
C ASN A 256 -2.68 15.18 12.12
N ILE A 257 -3.26 15.91 13.09
CA ILE A 257 -2.64 17.15 13.58
C ILE A 257 -1.32 16.86 14.31
N ASN A 258 -1.27 15.83 15.17
CA ASN A 258 -0.04 15.47 15.87
C ASN A 258 1.04 14.99 14.89
N LEU A 259 0.66 14.24 13.84
CA LEU A 259 1.59 13.83 12.79
C LEU A 259 2.17 15.04 12.04
N VAL A 260 1.33 16.03 11.70
CA VAL A 260 1.78 17.26 11.05
C VAL A 260 2.74 18.04 11.94
N GLN A 261 2.42 18.19 13.22
CA GLN A 261 3.30 18.86 14.19
C GLN A 261 4.65 18.15 14.34
N GLU A 262 4.64 16.81 14.41
CA GLU A 262 5.87 16.01 14.47
C GLU A 262 6.75 16.20 13.23
N ILE A 263 6.16 16.24 12.03
CA ILE A 263 6.88 16.49 10.78
C ILE A 263 7.49 17.90 10.79
N LEU A 264 6.73 18.92 11.19
CA LEU A 264 7.22 20.29 11.28
C LEU A 264 8.37 20.41 12.30
N HIS A 265 8.24 19.73 13.45
CA HIS A 265 9.29 19.69 14.48
C HIS A 265 10.59 19.06 13.93
N ILE A 266 10.51 17.92 13.21
CA ILE A 266 11.66 17.25 12.59
C ILE A 266 12.34 18.15 11.54
N LEU A 267 11.56 18.97 10.82
CA LEU A 267 12.04 19.91 9.80
C LEU A 267 12.47 21.27 10.38
N GLU A 268 12.36 21.47 11.69
CA GLU A 268 12.61 22.74 12.38
C GLU A 268 11.78 23.91 11.80
N LYS A 269 10.52 23.61 11.42
CA LYS A 269 9.58 24.58 10.85
C LYS A 269 8.51 24.98 11.86
N PRO A 270 8.03 26.24 11.82
CA PRO A 270 7.06 26.74 12.79
C PRO A 270 5.65 26.16 12.54
N GLU A 271 4.90 25.90 13.60
CA GLU A 271 3.49 25.46 13.51
C GLU A 271 2.56 26.52 12.86
N SER A 272 2.98 27.78 12.76
CA SER A 272 2.24 28.81 12.03
C SER A 272 2.06 28.52 10.54
N LEU A 273 2.77 27.53 9.99
CA LEU A 273 2.52 27.02 8.64
C LEU A 273 1.24 26.19 8.54
N ILE A 274 0.69 25.68 9.66
CA ILE A 274 -0.55 24.92 9.65
C ILE A 274 -1.72 25.80 9.25
N SER A 275 -2.47 25.37 8.25
CA SER A 275 -3.69 26.03 7.80
C SER A 275 -4.86 25.03 7.82
N PHE A 276 -5.82 25.26 8.71
CA PHE A 276 -7.03 24.43 8.75
C PHE A 276 -7.94 24.78 7.57
N VAL A 277 -8.35 23.75 6.82
CA VAL A 277 -9.21 23.86 5.64
C VAL A 277 -10.53 23.13 5.87
N GLU A 278 -11.52 23.35 4.99
CA GLU A 278 -12.79 22.62 5.04
C GLU A 278 -12.56 21.12 5.05
N ASP A 279 -13.30 20.40 5.89
CA ASP A 279 -13.14 18.96 6.01
C ASP A 279 -13.68 18.22 4.78
N ARG A 280 -13.07 17.07 4.50
CA ARG A 280 -13.46 16.19 3.40
C ARG A 280 -14.87 15.64 3.63
N LYS A 281 -15.68 15.55 2.57
CA LYS A 281 -16.98 14.88 2.61
C LYS A 281 -16.81 13.40 2.95
N GLY A 282 -17.54 12.92 3.96
CA GLY A 282 -17.45 11.51 4.37
C GLY A 282 -16.09 11.13 4.98
N HIS A 283 -15.38 12.07 5.59
CA HIS A 283 -14.07 11.82 6.17
C HIS A 283 -14.17 10.90 7.40
N ASP A 284 -13.69 9.69 7.27
CA ASP A 284 -13.73 8.69 8.33
C ASP A 284 -12.87 9.09 9.53
N LEU A 285 -13.42 8.87 10.73
CA LEU A 285 -12.83 9.34 11.98
C LEU A 285 -11.56 8.56 12.35
N LYS A 286 -11.61 7.23 12.27
CA LYS A 286 -10.49 6.36 12.66
C LYS A 286 -10.41 5.13 11.77
N TYR A 287 -9.17 4.77 11.39
CA TYR A 287 -8.81 3.46 10.86
C TYR A 287 -7.71 2.83 11.70
N SER A 288 -7.88 1.55 12.00
CA SER A 288 -6.89 0.76 12.72
C SER A 288 -7.14 -0.72 12.47
N LEU A 289 -6.09 -1.51 12.31
CA LEU A 289 -6.12 -2.93 12.04
C LEU A 289 -5.44 -3.75 13.15
N ARG A 290 -5.97 -4.95 13.37
CA ARG A 290 -5.27 -6.04 14.04
C ARG A 290 -4.88 -7.10 13.01
N GLU A 291 -3.64 -7.59 13.06
CA GLU A 291 -3.08 -8.54 12.08
C GLU A 291 -3.07 -9.99 12.60
N SER A 292 -4.23 -10.48 13.06
CA SER A 292 -4.34 -11.78 13.71
C SER A 292 -3.91 -12.94 12.82
N ASN A 293 -4.39 -12.98 11.58
CA ASN A 293 -4.07 -14.04 10.63
C ASN A 293 -2.59 -14.02 10.21
N TYR A 294 -2.02 -12.84 9.99
CA TYR A 294 -0.61 -12.70 9.62
C TYR A 294 0.30 -13.21 10.75
N ARG A 295 0.05 -12.81 11.99
CA ARG A 295 0.82 -13.26 13.16
C ARG A 295 0.76 -14.78 13.32
N ASN A 296 -0.44 -15.36 13.24
CA ASN A 296 -0.63 -16.81 13.31
C ASN A 296 0.12 -17.55 12.20
N MET A 297 0.06 -17.08 10.96
CA MET A 297 0.80 -17.64 9.83
C MET A 297 2.32 -17.62 10.08
N MET A 298 2.87 -16.50 10.56
CA MET A 298 4.30 -16.38 10.82
C MET A 298 4.76 -17.30 11.96
N ILE A 299 3.98 -17.43 13.02
CA ILE A 299 4.27 -18.38 14.12
C ILE A 299 4.27 -19.83 13.59
N GLN A 300 3.28 -20.21 12.79
CA GLN A 300 3.22 -21.53 12.16
C GLN A 300 4.39 -21.80 11.21
N ALA A 301 4.91 -20.75 10.57
CA ALA A 301 6.11 -20.82 9.72
C ALA A 301 7.43 -20.84 10.53
N GLY A 302 7.37 -20.84 11.86
CA GLY A 302 8.52 -20.97 12.77
C GLY A 302 9.21 -19.64 13.12
N TYR A 303 8.56 -18.48 12.86
CA TYR A 303 9.11 -17.17 13.20
C TYR A 303 8.69 -16.76 14.61
N GLN A 304 9.62 -16.18 15.37
CA GLN A 304 9.33 -15.48 16.62
C GLN A 304 9.00 -14.02 16.29
N LEU A 305 7.80 -13.58 16.71
CA LEU A 305 7.30 -12.26 16.40
C LEU A 305 7.53 -11.39 17.62
N ASP A 306 8.14 -10.87 18.24
CA ASP A 306 8.27 -10.04 19.46
C ASP A 306 9.58 -10.34 20.20
N LEU A 307 10.73 -10.16 19.53
CA LEU A 307 12.01 -10.15 20.22
C LEU A 307 12.23 -8.79 20.88
N PRO A 308 12.34 -8.71 22.20
CA PRO A 308 12.64 -7.44 22.89
C PRO A 308 13.97 -6.86 22.40
N GLY A 309 14.00 -5.56 22.11
CA GLY A 309 15.24 -4.81 21.84
C GLY A 309 15.65 -4.69 20.37
N THR A 310 14.83 -5.12 19.42
CA THR A 310 15.07 -4.91 17.99
C THR A 310 14.07 -3.91 17.37
N GLU A 311 13.38 -3.16 18.20
CA GLU A 311 12.21 -2.37 17.79
C GLU A 311 12.64 -1.06 17.12
N LYS A 312 12.51 -1.06 15.82
CA LYS A 312 12.43 0.12 15.00
C LYS A 312 11.15 0.88 15.39
N THR A 313 11.25 2.17 15.62
CA THR A 313 10.10 2.98 16.02
C THR A 313 9.45 3.67 14.82
N PHE A 314 8.20 4.07 14.99
CA PHE A 314 7.53 4.94 14.00
C PHE A 314 8.33 6.24 13.76
N ALA A 315 8.88 6.83 14.81
CA ALA A 315 9.68 8.05 14.74
C ALA A 315 10.95 7.86 13.88
N ASP A 316 11.62 6.69 13.96
CA ASP A 316 12.80 6.40 13.15
C ASP A 316 12.45 6.36 11.65
N ASP A 317 11.36 5.68 11.29
CA ASP A 317 10.90 5.57 9.91
C ASP A 317 10.38 6.90 9.36
N LEU A 318 9.67 7.65 10.20
CA LEU A 318 9.19 8.98 9.84
C LEU A 318 10.38 9.93 9.57
N ARG A 319 11.35 9.96 10.49
CA ARG A 319 12.58 10.76 10.33
C ARG A 319 13.35 10.35 9.07
N TYR A 320 13.54 9.05 8.84
CA TYR A 320 14.17 8.55 7.63
C TYR A 320 13.43 9.02 6.37
N THR A 321 12.11 8.93 6.36
CA THR A 321 11.26 9.33 5.24
C THR A 321 11.40 10.84 4.96
N ILE A 322 11.32 11.68 5.99
CA ILE A 322 11.48 13.13 5.88
C ILE A 322 12.87 13.47 5.33
N MET A 323 13.93 12.90 5.91
CA MET A 323 15.30 13.13 5.47
C MET A 323 15.56 12.66 4.04
N TRP A 324 14.85 11.60 3.60
CA TRP A 324 14.93 11.17 2.22
C TRP A 324 14.35 12.25 1.28
N TYR A 325 13.18 12.80 1.59
CA TYR A 325 12.58 13.89 0.79
C TYR A 325 13.43 15.15 0.79
N THR A 326 14.00 15.54 1.93
CA THR A 326 14.92 16.70 2.02
C THR A 326 16.13 16.54 1.11
N LYS A 327 16.64 15.31 0.95
CA LYS A 327 17.78 15.03 0.05
C LYS A 327 17.38 14.84 -1.40
N ASN A 328 16.11 14.65 -1.68
CA ASN A 328 15.55 14.33 -3.00
C ASN A 328 14.40 15.30 -3.35
N GLU A 329 14.56 16.59 -3.10
CA GLU A 329 13.54 17.62 -3.33
C GLU A 329 13.01 17.61 -4.77
N SER A 330 13.89 17.35 -5.74
CA SER A 330 13.49 17.23 -7.15
C SER A 330 12.65 15.98 -7.48
N TRP A 331 12.43 15.08 -6.50
CA TRP A 331 11.63 13.87 -6.75
C TRP A 331 10.22 14.18 -7.24
N TRP A 332 9.65 15.29 -6.79
CA TRP A 332 8.32 15.74 -7.15
C TRP A 332 8.27 16.64 -8.39
N GLU A 333 9.43 17.04 -8.92
CA GLU A 333 9.55 17.74 -10.19
C GLU A 333 9.41 16.72 -11.32
N ARG A 334 8.54 17.03 -12.28
CA ARG A 334 8.32 16.23 -13.49
C ARG A 334 9.14 16.78 -14.63
#